data_09ea0425b14c315053ecb8bf687fd27c
#
_entry.id   09ea0425b14c315053ecb8bf687fd27c
#
_cell.length_a   1.000
_cell.length_b   1.000
_cell.length_c   1.000
_cell.angle_alpha   90.00
_cell.angle_beta   90.00
_cell.angle_gamma   90.00
#
_symmetry.space_group_name_H-M   'P 1'
#
loop_
_entity.id
_entity.type
_entity.pdbx_description
1 polymer ?
#
loop_
_entity_poly.entity_id
_entity_poly.type
_entity_poly.pdbx_seq_one_letter_code
_entity_poly.pdbx_strand_id
1 'polypeptide(L)'
;HLQAVCAFLEGKHALERPKPTDAVSRALQHDLSDVVGQEQGKRGLEITAAGRHNLLLIGPPGTGKTMLASRINGLLPDLSNEEALESAAILSLVNAESVQKQWRQRPFRSPHHSASLTAMVGGGAIPGPGEISLA
;
A
#
# COMPACT_ATOMS: atom_id res chain seq x y z
N HIS A 1 -24.38 5.87 -14.65
CA HIS A 1 -25.82 5.79 -14.34
C HIS A 1 -26.46 4.64 -15.10
N LEU A 2 -27.35 3.86 -14.44
CA LEU A 2 -28.06 2.73 -15.08
C LEU A 2 -28.82 3.17 -16.34
N GLN A 3 -29.44 4.33 -16.31
CA GLN A 3 -30.14 4.90 -17.47
C GLN A 3 -29.23 5.10 -18.69
N ALA A 4 -27.97 5.48 -18.48
CA ALA A 4 -27.00 5.63 -19.57
C ALA A 4 -26.63 4.27 -20.18
N VAL A 5 -26.54 3.23 -19.36
CA VAL A 5 -26.30 1.84 -19.84
C VAL A 5 -27.51 1.33 -20.64
N CYS A 6 -28.74 1.56 -20.18
CA CYS A 6 -29.92 1.19 -20.91
C CYS A 6 -30.00 1.93 -22.26
N ALA A 7 -29.77 3.23 -22.28
CA ALA A 7 -29.75 4.02 -23.51
C ALA A 7 -28.65 3.57 -24.49
N PHE A 8 -27.50 3.12 -23.99
CA PHE A 8 -26.47 2.53 -24.81
C PHE A 8 -26.90 1.19 -25.42
N LEU A 9 -27.50 0.31 -24.61
CA LEU A 9 -28.00 -0.98 -25.10
C LEU A 9 -29.13 -0.82 -26.12
N GLU A 10 -29.92 0.24 -26.01
CA GLU A 10 -30.95 0.61 -26.96
C GLU A 10 -30.43 1.33 -28.22
N GLY A 11 -29.11 1.55 -28.31
CA GLY A 11 -28.48 2.23 -29.43
C GLY A 11 -28.73 3.75 -29.48
N LYS A 12 -29.29 4.34 -28.43
CA LYS A 12 -29.65 5.77 -28.37
C LYS A 12 -28.50 6.67 -27.95
N HIS A 13 -27.47 6.11 -27.28
CA HIS A 13 -26.34 6.87 -26.78
C HIS A 13 -25.06 6.05 -26.82
N ALA A 14 -23.94 6.69 -27.16
CA ALA A 14 -22.64 6.05 -27.05
C ALA A 14 -22.08 6.27 -25.64
N LEU A 15 -21.59 5.22 -25.00
CA LEU A 15 -20.83 5.37 -23.75
C LEU A 15 -19.41 5.81 -24.07
N GLU A 16 -18.96 6.89 -23.44
CA GLU A 16 -17.56 7.29 -23.50
C GLU A 16 -16.69 6.23 -22.82
N ARG A 17 -15.57 5.88 -23.45
CA ARG A 17 -14.57 5.04 -22.81
C ARG A 17 -13.99 5.78 -21.60
N PRO A 18 -13.83 5.12 -20.45
CA PRO A 18 -13.16 5.74 -19.31
C PRO A 18 -11.76 6.16 -19.75
N LYS A 19 -11.40 7.40 -19.49
CA LYS A 19 -10.05 7.90 -19.70
C LYS A 19 -9.15 7.32 -18.61
N PRO A 20 -7.92 6.89 -18.92
CA PRO A 20 -6.96 6.55 -17.90
C PRO A 20 -6.83 7.74 -16.94
N THR A 21 -6.98 7.50 -15.66
CA THR A 21 -6.64 8.52 -14.67
C THR A 21 -5.13 8.69 -14.71
N ASP A 22 -4.65 9.93 -14.87
CA ASP A 22 -3.23 10.23 -14.80
C ASP A 22 -2.67 9.61 -13.51
N ALA A 23 -1.56 8.92 -13.64
CA ALA A 23 -0.90 8.30 -12.50
C ALA A 23 -0.68 9.39 -11.44
N VAL A 24 -1.30 9.23 -10.29
CA VAL A 24 -1.09 10.15 -9.17
C VAL A 24 0.40 10.15 -8.88
N SER A 25 1.04 11.30 -9.08
CA SER A 25 2.47 11.46 -8.81
C SER A 25 2.76 10.92 -7.42
N ARG A 26 3.72 10.00 -7.33
CA ARG A 26 4.19 9.41 -6.07
C ARG A 26 4.67 10.56 -5.18
N ALA A 27 3.84 10.99 -4.26
CA ALA A 27 4.30 11.80 -3.15
C ALA A 27 5.19 10.88 -2.30
N LEU A 28 6.50 10.97 -2.48
CA LEU A 28 7.47 10.30 -1.61
C LEU A 28 7.26 10.84 -0.20
N GLN A 29 6.46 10.14 0.59
CA GLN A 29 6.12 10.57 1.95
C GLN A 29 7.34 10.54 2.86
N HIS A 30 8.32 9.64 2.57
CA HIS A 30 9.53 9.46 3.39
C HIS A 30 10.66 8.91 2.52
N ASP A 31 11.75 9.66 2.44
CA ASP A 31 12.99 9.24 1.77
C ASP A 31 14.05 8.84 2.81
N LEU A 32 14.91 7.89 2.47
CA LEU A 32 15.99 7.47 3.33
C LEU A 32 17.05 8.59 3.51
N SER A 33 17.13 9.51 2.56
CA SER A 33 17.98 10.72 2.65
C SER A 33 17.60 11.65 3.79
N ASP A 34 16.35 11.61 4.27
CA ASP A 34 15.90 12.40 5.43
C ASP A 34 16.55 11.95 6.74
N VAL A 35 17.14 10.75 6.77
CA VAL A 35 17.73 10.17 7.97
C VAL A 35 19.18 10.62 8.10
N VAL A 36 19.47 11.41 9.12
CA VAL A 36 20.84 11.83 9.43
C VAL A 36 21.54 10.74 10.24
N GLY A 37 22.73 10.34 9.79
CA GLY A 37 23.48 9.25 10.43
C GLY A 37 22.84 7.87 10.20
N GLN A 38 22.95 6.98 11.18
CA GLN A 38 22.35 5.63 11.15
C GLN A 38 22.84 4.75 9.98
N GLU A 39 24.12 4.86 9.61
CA GLU A 39 24.67 4.22 8.40
C GLU A 39 24.46 2.70 8.37
N GLN A 40 24.59 2.03 9.52
CA GLN A 40 24.33 0.58 9.61
C GLN A 40 22.86 0.24 9.40
N GLY A 41 21.95 1.05 9.96
CA GLY A 41 20.51 0.89 9.78
C GLY A 41 20.07 1.13 8.33
N LYS A 42 20.61 2.18 7.69
CA LYS A 42 20.40 2.47 6.26
C LYS A 42 20.87 1.31 5.39
N ARG A 43 22.11 0.83 5.64
CA ARG A 43 22.64 -0.30 4.88
C ARG A 43 21.84 -1.57 5.07
N GLY A 44 21.33 -1.83 6.29
CA GLY A 44 20.43 -2.93 6.56
C GLY A 44 19.12 -2.84 5.75
N LEU A 45 18.53 -1.64 5.65
CA LEU A 45 17.33 -1.40 4.83
C LEU A 45 17.59 -1.60 3.34
N GLU A 46 18.71 -1.11 2.81
CA GLU A 46 19.09 -1.31 1.40
C GLU A 46 19.21 -2.80 1.05
N ILE A 47 19.89 -3.58 1.88
CA ILE A 47 20.06 -5.02 1.69
C ILE A 47 18.69 -5.72 1.76
N THR A 48 17.88 -5.33 2.74
CA THR A 48 16.53 -5.87 2.93
C THR A 48 15.66 -5.60 1.69
N ALA A 49 15.66 -4.38 1.19
CA ALA A 49 14.89 -3.99 0.03
C ALA A 49 15.37 -4.73 -1.24
N ALA A 50 16.68 -4.81 -1.46
CA ALA A 50 17.27 -5.45 -2.62
C ALA A 50 17.04 -6.98 -2.64
N GLY A 51 17.12 -7.62 -1.46
CA GLY A 51 17.00 -9.07 -1.32
C GLY A 51 15.60 -9.57 -0.97
N ARG A 52 14.61 -8.69 -0.79
CA ARG A 52 13.27 -9.03 -0.26
C ARG A 52 13.37 -9.81 1.06
N HIS A 53 14.24 -9.35 1.96
CA HIS A 53 14.48 -10.00 3.24
C HIS A 53 13.58 -9.41 4.34
N ASN A 54 13.40 -10.16 5.41
CA ASN A 54 12.85 -9.63 6.65
C ASN A 54 13.95 -8.88 7.42
N LEU A 55 13.56 -7.81 8.13
CA LEU A 55 14.46 -7.02 8.95
C LEU A 55 13.92 -6.90 10.37
N LEU A 56 14.78 -7.16 11.36
CA LEU A 56 14.48 -6.92 12.76
C LEU A 56 15.34 -5.77 13.28
N LEU A 57 14.69 -4.69 13.72
CA LEU A 57 15.34 -3.54 14.34
C LEU A 57 15.23 -3.61 15.87
N ILE A 58 16.36 -3.77 16.55
CA ILE A 58 16.44 -3.88 18.01
C ILE A 58 17.17 -2.66 18.56
N GLY A 59 16.71 -2.13 19.68
CA GLY A 59 17.34 -1.02 20.36
C GLY A 59 16.41 -0.32 21.34
N PRO A 60 16.95 0.60 22.17
CA PRO A 60 16.16 1.36 23.15
C PRO A 60 15.08 2.24 22.49
N PRO A 61 14.09 2.71 23.25
CA PRO A 61 13.14 3.71 22.77
C PRO A 61 13.86 4.97 22.25
N GLY A 62 13.30 5.64 21.24
CA GLY A 62 13.84 6.89 20.70
C GLY A 62 15.01 6.76 19.74
N THR A 63 15.52 5.56 19.44
CA THR A 63 16.68 5.35 18.53
C THR A 63 16.32 5.39 17.04
N GLY A 64 15.13 5.79 16.65
CA GLY A 64 14.75 5.97 15.24
C GLY A 64 14.32 4.70 14.50
N LYS A 65 14.06 3.58 15.16
CA LYS A 65 13.65 2.31 14.53
C LYS A 65 12.43 2.46 13.63
N THR A 66 11.37 3.07 14.15
CA THR A 66 10.14 3.31 13.38
C THR A 66 10.37 4.28 12.22
N MET A 67 11.23 5.29 12.44
CA MET A 67 11.64 6.23 11.41
C MET A 67 12.34 5.52 10.24
N LEU A 68 13.27 4.60 10.53
CA LEU A 68 13.93 3.78 9.51
C LEU A 68 12.95 2.85 8.82
N ALA A 69 12.12 2.12 9.58
CA ALA A 69 11.15 1.17 9.03
C ALA A 69 10.18 1.84 8.05
N SER A 70 9.68 3.04 8.34
CA SER A 70 8.75 3.76 7.48
C SER A 70 9.33 4.18 6.13
N ARG A 71 10.65 4.14 5.95
CA ARG A 71 11.34 4.52 4.72
C ARG A 71 11.62 3.35 3.77
N ILE A 72 11.31 2.13 4.19
CA ILE A 72 11.54 0.94 3.35
C ILE A 72 10.80 1.01 2.02
N ASN A 73 9.57 1.55 2.01
CA ASN A 73 8.79 1.68 0.79
C ASN A 73 9.42 2.63 -0.24
N GLY A 74 10.23 3.59 0.22
CA GLY A 74 10.99 4.47 -0.66
C GLY A 74 12.10 3.76 -1.43
N LEU A 75 12.59 2.64 -0.91
CA LEU A 75 13.65 1.83 -1.52
C LEU A 75 13.10 0.74 -2.44
N LEU A 76 11.83 0.39 -2.33
CA LEU A 76 11.21 -0.69 -3.10
C LEU A 76 10.71 -0.17 -4.47
N PRO A 77 10.83 -0.97 -5.54
CA PRO A 77 10.21 -0.63 -6.81
C PRO A 77 8.69 -0.64 -6.70
N ASP A 78 8.03 0.11 -7.56
CA ASP A 78 6.58 0.06 -7.69
C ASP A 78 6.10 -1.37 -7.97
N LEU A 79 4.86 -1.66 -7.58
CA LEU A 79 4.21 -2.91 -7.93
C LEU A 79 4.09 -3.06 -9.46
N SER A 80 4.26 -4.28 -9.95
CA SER A 80 3.85 -4.62 -11.31
C SER A 80 2.34 -4.42 -11.48
N ASN A 81 1.84 -4.43 -12.71
CA ASN A 81 0.39 -4.30 -12.94
C ASN A 81 -0.39 -5.48 -12.34
N GLU A 82 0.18 -6.69 -12.34
CA GLU A 82 -0.43 -7.88 -11.75
C GLU A 82 -0.51 -7.77 -10.23
N GLU A 83 0.62 -7.47 -9.58
CA GLU A 83 0.68 -7.22 -8.13
C GLU A 83 -0.26 -6.07 -7.70
N ALA A 84 -0.33 -5.00 -8.50
CA ALA A 84 -1.20 -3.86 -8.23
C ALA A 84 -2.69 -4.23 -8.32
N LEU A 85 -3.08 -5.10 -9.25
CA LEU A 85 -4.46 -5.60 -9.35
C LEU A 85 -4.84 -6.47 -8.16
N GLU A 86 -3.95 -7.36 -7.72
CA GLU A 86 -4.16 -8.18 -6.52
C GLU A 86 -4.33 -7.32 -5.26
N SER A 87 -3.42 -6.37 -5.07
CA SER A 87 -3.48 -5.41 -3.95
C SER A 87 -4.76 -4.57 -4.01
N ALA A 88 -5.14 -4.09 -5.19
CA ALA A 88 -6.35 -3.30 -5.41
C ALA A 88 -7.63 -4.09 -5.11
N ALA A 89 -7.67 -5.38 -5.44
CA ALA A 89 -8.81 -6.25 -5.14
C ALA A 89 -9.05 -6.33 -3.62
N ILE A 90 -8.00 -6.53 -2.83
CA ILE A 90 -8.10 -6.58 -1.37
C ILE A 90 -8.45 -5.20 -0.79
N LEU A 91 -7.78 -4.15 -1.24
CA LEU A 91 -7.99 -2.79 -0.76
C LEU A 91 -9.42 -2.30 -1.05
N SER A 92 -10.00 -2.71 -2.17
CA SER A 92 -11.38 -2.34 -2.56
C SER A 92 -12.44 -2.82 -1.58
N LEU A 93 -12.18 -3.90 -0.84
CA LEU A 93 -13.08 -4.42 0.19
C LEU A 93 -13.19 -3.50 1.41
N VAL A 94 -12.17 -2.67 1.63
CA VAL A 94 -12.11 -1.76 2.77
C VAL A 94 -12.39 -0.33 2.33
N ASN A 95 -11.76 0.12 1.26
CA ASN A 95 -11.88 1.50 0.77
C ASN A 95 -11.60 1.58 -0.74
N ALA A 96 -12.65 1.56 -1.52
CA ALA A 96 -12.56 1.62 -2.98
C ALA A 96 -11.92 2.93 -3.51
N GLU A 97 -12.09 4.06 -2.81
CA GLU A 97 -11.50 5.34 -3.22
C GLU A 97 -9.97 5.36 -3.08
N SER A 98 -9.44 4.58 -2.13
CA SER A 98 -8.01 4.49 -1.90
C SER A 98 -7.28 3.74 -3.03
N VAL A 99 -7.97 2.88 -3.77
CA VAL A 99 -7.38 2.09 -4.85
C VAL A 99 -6.73 2.97 -5.92
N GLN A 100 -7.43 4.03 -6.36
CA GLN A 100 -6.87 4.95 -7.37
C GLN A 100 -5.67 5.72 -6.85
N LYS A 101 -5.72 6.17 -5.60
CA LYS A 101 -4.66 6.96 -4.97
C LYS A 101 -3.38 6.15 -4.70
N GLN A 102 -3.55 4.84 -4.47
CA GLN A 102 -2.45 3.92 -4.12
C GLN A 102 -2.10 2.97 -5.26
N TRP A 103 -2.58 3.23 -6.48
CA TRP A 103 -2.28 2.39 -7.62
C TRP A 103 -0.78 2.21 -7.82
N ARG A 104 -0.34 0.94 -7.85
CA ARG A 104 1.07 0.51 -7.95
C ARG A 104 1.97 0.88 -6.77
N GLN A 105 1.45 1.52 -5.74
CA GLN A 105 2.23 1.78 -4.53
C GLN A 105 2.21 0.54 -3.63
N ARG A 106 3.38 0.22 -3.06
CA ARG A 106 3.44 -0.84 -2.06
C ARG A 106 2.75 -0.39 -0.78
N PRO A 107 1.83 -1.19 -0.25
CA PRO A 107 1.18 -0.85 1.00
C PRO A 107 2.21 -0.85 2.15
N PHE A 108 2.04 0.07 3.08
CA PHE A 108 2.80 0.08 4.34
C PHE A 108 1.82 0.09 5.50
N ARG A 109 1.90 -0.95 6.32
CA ARG A 109 1.04 -1.10 7.50
C ARG A 109 1.89 -1.02 8.75
N SER A 110 1.39 -0.29 9.75
CA SER A 110 2.04 -0.13 11.05
C SER A 110 1.02 -0.39 12.16
N PRO A 111 0.62 -1.66 12.35
CA PRO A 111 -0.35 -2.00 13.37
C PRO A 111 0.16 -1.66 14.76
N HIS A 112 -0.75 -1.22 15.64
CA HIS A 112 -0.41 -0.93 17.01
C HIS A 112 -0.01 -2.22 17.74
N HIS A 113 0.93 -2.12 18.68
CA HIS A 113 1.42 -3.29 19.45
C HIS A 113 0.31 -4.03 20.23
N SER A 114 -0.82 -3.38 20.52
CA SER A 114 -1.99 -3.98 21.17
C SER A 114 -3.06 -4.47 20.17
N ALA A 115 -2.75 -4.52 18.86
CA ALA A 115 -3.69 -5.03 17.88
C ALA A 115 -4.09 -6.47 18.21
N SER A 116 -5.38 -6.77 18.18
CA SER A 116 -5.89 -8.12 18.43
C SER A 116 -5.50 -9.07 17.29
N LEU A 117 -5.51 -10.37 17.57
CA LEU A 117 -5.28 -11.40 16.55
C LEU A 117 -6.28 -11.25 15.40
N THR A 118 -7.54 -10.95 15.70
CA THR A 118 -8.59 -10.70 14.71
C THR A 118 -8.28 -9.49 13.83
N ALA A 119 -7.74 -8.41 14.41
CA ALA A 119 -7.32 -7.25 13.63
C ALA A 119 -6.13 -7.58 12.71
N MET A 120 -5.23 -8.45 13.14
CA MET A 120 -4.06 -8.86 12.35
C MET A 120 -4.43 -9.81 11.19
N VAL A 121 -5.20 -10.85 11.47
CA VAL A 121 -5.50 -11.92 10.50
C VAL A 121 -6.77 -11.62 9.70
N GLY A 122 -7.67 -10.82 10.26
CA GLY A 122 -9.00 -10.59 9.70
C GLY A 122 -10.06 -11.50 10.32
N GLY A 123 -11.31 -11.34 9.91
CA GLY A 123 -12.47 -12.04 10.45
C GLY A 123 -13.34 -11.13 11.30
N GLY A 124 -14.01 -11.69 12.31
CA GLY A 124 -14.97 -11.01 13.16
C GLY A 124 -16.43 -11.29 12.79
N ALA A 125 -17.37 -10.61 13.44
CA ALA A 125 -18.81 -10.78 13.19
C ALA A 125 -19.20 -10.41 11.74
N ILE A 126 -18.53 -9.41 11.18
CA ILE A 126 -18.55 -9.08 9.74
C ILE A 126 -17.14 -9.37 9.24
N PRO A 127 -16.95 -10.46 8.45
CA PRO A 127 -15.63 -10.83 7.98
C PRO A 127 -15.01 -9.73 7.09
N GLY A 128 -13.77 -9.36 7.41
CA GLY A 128 -13.00 -8.38 6.64
C GLY A 128 -11.52 -8.75 6.62
N PRO A 129 -10.72 -8.17 5.69
CA PRO A 129 -9.28 -8.40 5.64
C PRO A 129 -8.61 -7.78 6.87
N GLY A 130 -7.63 -8.50 7.42
CA GLY A 130 -6.79 -8.00 8.50
C GLY A 130 -5.56 -7.23 7.99
N GLU A 131 -4.76 -6.70 8.92
CA GLU A 131 -3.56 -5.92 8.62
C GLU A 131 -2.55 -6.70 7.76
N ILE A 132 -2.44 -8.03 7.96
CA ILE A 132 -1.56 -8.90 7.16
C ILE A 132 -2.02 -8.98 5.70
N SER A 133 -3.33 -9.04 5.47
CA SER A 133 -3.88 -9.08 4.10
C SER A 133 -3.81 -7.74 3.39
N LEU A 134 -3.73 -6.65 4.16
CA LEU A 134 -3.66 -5.27 3.67
C LEU A 134 -2.21 -4.76 3.50
N ALA A 135 -1.20 -5.58 3.88
CA ALA A 135 0.23 -5.26 3.84
C ALA A 135 0.88 -5.54 2.49
#